data_656240d6b516ec5429cc7d86fe91c48e
#
_entry.id   656240d6b516ec5429cc7d86fe91c48e
#
_cell.length_a   1.000
_cell.length_b   1.000
_cell.length_c   1.000
_cell.angle_alpha   90.00
_cell.angle_beta   90.00
_cell.angle_gamma   90.00
#
_symmetry.space_group_name_H-M   'P 1'
#
loop_
_entity.id
_entity.type
_entity.pdbx_description
1 polymer ?
#
loop_
_entity_poly.entity_id
_entity_poly.type
_entity_poly.pdbx_seq_one_letter_code
_entity_poly.pdbx_strand_id
1 'polypeptide(L)'
;MSRSASYFESGIGRGMGFRDSNQDLLGFVHQIPARARERLIDLAATMLEDGGACHQYQPLTKMGNHELGSNFNDDPLWMILAVAAYIKETGDVSILDEKVPYENRDELADTMLDHMKRAFYHVVKKVGPHGLPLSGRADWNDCLNLSCFSDKPGESFQTYNNKEMFKEPPYYSKVAESVMIAGMFCAIAPEYVEMCKLKGDTAEAEKAQAEIEKIGRAHV
;
A
#
# COMPACT_ATOMS: atom_id res chain seq x y z
N MET A 1 2.23 8.31 21.56
CA MET A 1 3.59 8.79 21.31
C MET A 1 4.22 8.08 20.10
N SER A 2 3.34 7.52 19.26
CA SER A 2 3.77 7.00 17.99
C SER A 2 4.47 8.12 17.23
N ARG A 3 5.48 7.88 16.59
CA ARG A 3 6.22 8.69 15.62
C ARG A 3 6.10 10.23 15.68
N SER A 4 5.74 10.83 16.79
CA SER A 4 6.22 12.18 17.07
C SER A 4 7.75 12.19 17.00
N ALA A 5 8.33 11.01 17.18
CA ALA A 5 9.72 10.69 16.91
C ALA A 5 10.03 10.41 15.42
N SER A 6 9.08 10.41 14.53
CA SER A 6 9.37 10.25 13.08
C SER A 6 10.27 11.36 12.53
N TYR A 7 10.33 12.47 13.23
CA TYR A 7 11.38 13.46 13.04
C TYR A 7 12.78 12.87 13.18
N PHE A 8 12.93 11.85 14.02
CA PHE A 8 14.18 11.12 14.24
C PHE A 8 14.44 10.08 13.14
N GLU A 9 13.43 9.34 12.73
CA GLU A 9 13.56 8.32 11.69
C GLU A 9 13.69 8.93 10.30
N SER A 10 12.94 10.00 10.06
CA SER A 10 12.87 10.59 8.73
C SER A 10 13.96 11.62 8.49
N GLY A 11 14.61 12.13 9.53
CA GLY A 11 15.59 13.18 9.41
C GLY A 11 15.04 14.49 8.81
N ILE A 12 15.87 15.50 8.77
CA ILE A 12 15.50 16.76 8.10
C ILE A 12 15.40 16.52 6.59
N GLY A 13 14.23 16.81 6.02
CA GLY A 13 14.00 16.73 4.57
C GLY A 13 13.58 15.37 4.02
N ARG A 14 13.49 14.32 4.85
CA ARG A 14 12.98 13.04 4.37
C ARG A 14 11.47 13.00 4.47
N GLY A 15 10.75 12.67 5.26
CA GLY A 15 9.31 12.53 5.36
C GLY A 15 8.95 11.34 6.26
N MET A 16 7.68 11.11 6.46
CA MET A 16 7.19 9.96 7.21
C MET A 16 6.97 8.78 6.29
N GLY A 17 7.30 7.57 6.73
CA GLY A 17 7.01 6.34 6.01
C GLY A 17 5.48 6.12 5.92
N PHE A 18 4.99 5.82 4.73
CA PHE A 18 3.58 5.50 4.50
C PHE A 18 3.18 4.23 5.26
N ARG A 19 3.95 3.17 5.08
CA ARG A 19 3.82 1.91 5.81
C ARG A 19 3.83 2.13 7.32
N ASP A 20 4.86 2.79 7.80
CA ASP A 20 5.07 3.03 9.23
C ASP A 20 3.91 3.78 9.88
N SER A 21 3.38 4.78 9.18
CA SER A 21 2.24 5.55 9.67
C SER A 21 0.97 4.71 9.78
N ASN A 22 0.73 3.80 8.83
CA ASN A 22 -0.39 2.87 8.90
C ASN A 22 -0.22 1.82 10.01
N GLN A 23 1.00 1.32 10.21
CA GLN A 23 1.31 0.41 11.33
C GLN A 23 1.10 1.07 12.69
N ASP A 24 1.56 2.31 12.83
CA ASP A 24 1.33 3.08 14.07
C ASP A 24 -0.16 3.25 14.36
N LEU A 25 -0.96 3.46 13.33
CA LEU A 25 -2.41 3.61 13.42
C LEU A 25 -3.05 2.36 14.04
N LEU A 26 -2.62 1.18 13.66
CA LEU A 26 -3.09 -0.08 14.26
C LEU A 26 -2.85 -0.13 15.78
N GLY A 27 -1.75 0.49 16.25
CA GLY A 27 -1.38 0.51 17.65
C GLY A 27 -2.22 1.46 18.53
N PHE A 28 -2.88 2.46 17.95
CA PHE A 28 -3.61 3.45 18.74
C PHE A 28 -5.08 3.68 18.36
N VAL A 29 -5.58 3.03 17.32
CA VAL A 29 -6.96 3.22 16.83
C VAL A 29 -8.01 3.05 17.94
N HIS A 30 -7.81 2.11 18.84
CA HIS A 30 -8.70 1.83 19.97
C HIS A 30 -8.65 2.90 21.07
N GLN A 31 -7.59 3.70 21.14
CA GLN A 31 -7.42 4.72 22.18
C GLN A 31 -7.98 6.08 21.76
N ILE A 32 -7.75 6.46 20.50
CA ILE A 32 -8.12 7.79 20.00
C ILE A 32 -8.71 7.70 18.58
N PRO A 33 -9.86 7.01 18.42
CA PRO A 33 -10.41 6.69 17.10
C PRO A 33 -10.72 7.93 16.23
N ALA A 34 -11.11 9.05 16.83
CA ALA A 34 -11.34 10.28 16.08
C ALA A 34 -10.06 10.78 15.38
N ARG A 35 -8.93 10.72 16.09
CA ARG A 35 -7.62 11.06 15.49
C ARG A 35 -7.15 10.02 14.48
N ALA A 36 -7.48 8.75 14.71
CA ALA A 36 -7.21 7.70 13.75
C ALA A 36 -7.96 7.96 12.42
N ARG A 37 -9.23 8.37 12.49
CA ARG A 37 -10.02 8.75 11.30
C ARG A 37 -9.40 9.89 10.52
N GLU A 38 -9.05 10.99 11.19
CA GLU A 38 -8.37 12.12 10.55
C GLU A 38 -7.07 11.66 9.87
N ARG A 39 -6.31 10.82 10.54
CA ARG A 39 -5.04 10.31 10.02
C ARG A 39 -5.21 9.39 8.82
N LEU A 40 -6.25 8.54 8.79
CA LEU A 40 -6.56 7.70 7.63
C LEU A 40 -6.87 8.54 6.39
N ILE A 41 -7.65 9.61 6.55
CA ILE A 41 -7.97 10.53 5.47
C ILE A 41 -6.69 11.22 4.98
N ASP A 42 -5.84 11.69 5.88
CA ASP A 42 -4.55 12.30 5.54
C ASP A 42 -3.64 11.35 4.76
N LEU A 43 -3.57 10.09 5.18
CA LEU A 43 -2.75 9.07 4.51
C LEU A 43 -3.31 8.69 3.14
N ALA A 44 -4.62 8.49 3.04
CA ALA A 44 -5.28 8.21 1.77
C ALA A 44 -5.04 9.35 0.76
N ALA A 45 -5.06 10.61 1.22
CA ALA A 45 -4.78 11.77 0.38
C ALA A 45 -3.37 11.80 -0.22
N THR A 46 -2.43 11.01 0.33
CA THR A 46 -1.07 10.88 -0.22
C THR A 46 -0.92 9.73 -1.20
N MET A 47 -1.95 8.88 -1.36
CA MET A 47 -1.92 7.76 -2.30
C MET A 47 -1.86 8.24 -3.74
N LEU A 48 -1.28 7.40 -4.59
CA LEU A 48 -1.23 7.62 -6.02
C LEU A 48 -2.52 7.12 -6.69
N GLU A 49 -2.87 7.71 -7.82
CA GLU A 49 -4.07 7.35 -8.56
C GLU A 49 -4.09 5.88 -9.04
N ASP A 50 -2.93 5.25 -9.20
CA ASP A 50 -2.81 3.84 -9.55
C ASP A 50 -3.05 2.88 -8.36
N GLY A 51 -3.32 3.42 -7.17
CA GLY A 51 -3.54 2.69 -5.92
C GLY A 51 -2.27 2.40 -5.12
N GLY A 52 -1.11 2.80 -5.62
CA GLY A 52 0.15 2.76 -4.88
C GLY A 52 0.30 3.94 -3.92
N ALA A 53 1.47 4.03 -3.31
CA ALA A 53 1.84 5.19 -2.49
C ALA A 53 3.31 5.53 -2.70
N CYS A 54 3.66 6.80 -2.48
CA CYS A 54 5.05 7.13 -2.24
C CYS A 54 5.47 6.53 -0.91
N HIS A 55 6.63 5.87 -0.88
CA HIS A 55 7.12 5.22 0.34
C HIS A 55 7.25 6.18 1.53
N GLN A 56 7.50 7.45 1.25
CA GLN A 56 7.47 8.52 2.24
C GLN A 56 6.63 9.71 1.76
N TYR A 57 6.07 10.42 2.71
CA TYR A 57 5.29 11.64 2.47
C TYR A 57 5.66 12.73 3.48
N GLN A 58 5.41 13.97 3.12
CA GLN A 58 5.63 15.12 3.99
C GLN A 58 4.36 15.44 4.79
N PRO A 59 4.37 15.31 6.11
CA PRO A 59 3.14 15.45 6.91
C PRO A 59 2.55 16.86 6.91
N LEU A 60 3.36 17.88 6.68
CA LEU A 60 2.89 19.28 6.63
C LEU A 60 2.20 19.62 5.32
N THR A 61 2.75 19.13 4.21
CA THR A 61 2.21 19.40 2.87
C THR A 61 1.26 18.30 2.40
N LYS A 62 1.27 17.15 3.06
CA LYS A 62 0.54 15.92 2.69
C LYS A 62 0.88 15.45 1.26
N MET A 63 2.08 15.73 0.82
CA MET A 63 2.57 15.36 -0.51
C MET A 63 3.52 14.16 -0.41
N GLY A 64 3.39 13.24 -1.34
CA GLY A 64 4.32 12.12 -1.48
C GLY A 64 5.72 12.59 -1.87
N ASN A 65 6.74 11.88 -1.40
CA ASN A 65 8.12 12.14 -1.78
C ASN A 65 8.50 11.31 -3.01
N HIS A 66 8.33 11.91 -4.18
CA HIS A 66 8.63 11.27 -5.46
C HIS A 66 10.13 11.01 -5.69
N GLU A 67 11.02 11.70 -5.00
CA GLU A 67 12.46 11.45 -5.10
C GLU A 67 12.84 10.10 -4.51
N LEU A 68 12.21 9.72 -3.41
CA LEU A 68 12.35 8.37 -2.83
C LEU A 68 11.51 7.34 -3.59
N GLY A 69 10.49 7.81 -4.29
CA GLY A 69 9.71 7.02 -5.20
C GLY A 69 8.60 6.21 -4.55
N SER A 70 7.94 5.46 -5.41
CA SER A 70 6.83 4.56 -5.13
C SER A 70 7.18 3.12 -5.55
N ASN A 71 6.16 2.29 -5.73
CA ASN A 71 6.31 0.88 -6.16
C ASN A 71 6.86 -0.07 -5.09
N PHE A 72 6.68 0.25 -3.83
CA PHE A 72 6.78 -0.73 -2.74
C PHE A 72 5.43 -1.44 -2.66
N ASN A 73 5.40 -2.69 -3.10
CA ASN A 73 4.12 -3.36 -3.38
C ASN A 73 3.37 -3.81 -2.13
N ASP A 74 3.95 -3.68 -0.96
CA ASP A 74 3.32 -3.88 0.34
C ASP A 74 2.62 -2.61 0.87
N ASP A 75 3.09 -1.42 0.50
CA ASP A 75 2.54 -0.15 1.01
C ASP A 75 1.00 -0.05 0.90
N PRO A 76 0.38 -0.37 -0.25
CA PRO A 76 -1.08 -0.30 -0.38
C PRO A 76 -1.85 -1.22 0.58
N LEU A 77 -1.28 -2.36 0.91
CA LEU A 77 -1.94 -3.34 1.80
C LEU A 77 -2.06 -2.81 3.23
N TRP A 78 -1.09 -2.05 3.69
CA TRP A 78 -1.14 -1.44 5.01
C TRP A 78 -2.29 -0.45 5.16
N MET A 79 -2.64 0.26 4.09
CA MET A 79 -3.79 1.17 4.11
C MET A 79 -5.11 0.41 4.23
N ILE A 80 -5.29 -0.70 3.49
CA ILE A 80 -6.46 -1.57 3.61
C ILE A 80 -6.61 -2.08 5.04
N LEU A 81 -5.52 -2.56 5.63
CA LEU A 81 -5.52 -3.07 7.00
C LEU A 81 -5.87 -1.99 8.02
N ALA A 82 -5.33 -0.78 7.86
CA ALA A 82 -5.58 0.32 8.78
C ALA A 82 -7.04 0.80 8.74
N VAL A 83 -7.63 0.92 7.55
CA VAL A 83 -9.06 1.27 7.39
C VAL A 83 -9.94 0.17 7.97
N ALA A 84 -9.61 -1.11 7.73
CA ALA A 84 -10.34 -2.22 8.31
C ALA A 84 -10.29 -2.23 9.84
N ALA A 85 -9.12 -1.99 10.42
CA ALA A 85 -8.96 -1.90 11.87
C ALA A 85 -9.81 -0.78 12.48
N TYR A 86 -9.86 0.38 11.81
CA TYR A 86 -10.69 1.49 12.23
C TYR A 86 -12.19 1.12 12.22
N ILE A 87 -12.67 0.52 11.14
CA ILE A 87 -14.08 0.11 11.02
C ILE A 87 -14.41 -0.95 12.08
N LYS A 88 -13.55 -1.93 12.31
CA LYS A 88 -13.74 -2.98 13.31
C LYS A 88 -13.80 -2.42 14.73
N GLU A 89 -12.97 -1.44 15.02
CA GLU A 89 -12.94 -0.82 16.36
C GLU A 89 -14.13 0.09 16.61
N THR A 90 -14.56 0.84 15.61
CA THR A 90 -15.54 1.93 15.81
C THR A 90 -16.93 1.61 15.31
N GLY A 91 -17.08 0.68 14.39
CA GLY A 91 -18.32 0.45 13.62
C GLY A 91 -18.62 1.55 12.60
N ASP A 92 -17.73 2.54 12.42
CA ASP A 92 -17.94 3.66 11.52
C ASP A 92 -17.65 3.28 10.06
N VAL A 93 -18.67 2.73 9.39
CA VAL A 93 -18.62 2.40 7.96
C VAL A 93 -18.65 3.66 7.08
N SER A 94 -19.08 4.81 7.62
CA SER A 94 -19.20 6.05 6.85
C SER A 94 -17.87 6.56 6.30
N ILE A 95 -16.76 6.15 6.90
CA ILE A 95 -15.42 6.48 6.39
C ILE A 95 -15.23 6.03 4.93
N LEU A 96 -15.90 4.94 4.52
CA LEU A 96 -15.79 4.43 3.15
C LEU A 96 -16.41 5.36 2.10
N ASP A 97 -17.28 6.28 2.51
CA ASP A 97 -17.92 7.27 1.64
C ASP A 97 -17.18 8.60 1.60
N GLU A 98 -16.17 8.80 2.46
CA GLU A 98 -15.39 10.03 2.47
C GLU A 98 -14.72 10.28 1.13
N LYS A 99 -14.87 11.50 0.63
CA LYS A 99 -14.19 11.94 -0.57
C LYS A 99 -12.78 12.40 -0.23
N VAL A 100 -11.80 11.68 -0.73
CA VAL A 100 -10.40 11.91 -0.46
C VAL A 100 -9.67 12.10 -1.79
N PRO A 101 -8.83 13.13 -1.94
CA PRO A 101 -8.05 13.32 -3.16
C PRO A 101 -6.93 12.28 -3.29
N TYR A 102 -6.47 12.03 -4.51
CA TYR A 102 -5.19 11.37 -4.75
C TYR A 102 -4.09 12.43 -4.89
N GLU A 103 -2.93 12.18 -4.30
CA GLU A 103 -1.77 13.10 -4.31
C GLU A 103 -2.13 14.53 -3.87
N ASN A 104 -3.08 14.65 -2.95
CA ASN A 104 -3.59 15.91 -2.44
C ASN A 104 -4.12 16.86 -3.55
N ARG A 105 -4.65 16.28 -4.64
CA ARG A 105 -5.24 17.00 -5.78
C ARG A 105 -6.76 16.82 -5.76
N ASP A 106 -7.48 17.88 -5.41
CA ASP A 106 -8.95 17.86 -5.21
C ASP A 106 -9.71 17.38 -6.45
N GLU A 107 -9.20 17.68 -7.65
CA GLU A 107 -9.80 17.25 -8.90
C GLU A 107 -9.78 15.74 -9.14
N LEU A 108 -8.96 15.02 -8.38
CA LEU A 108 -8.86 13.56 -8.42
C LEU A 108 -9.55 12.88 -7.23
N ALA A 109 -10.36 13.62 -6.46
CA ALA A 109 -10.99 13.06 -5.28
C ALA A 109 -12.01 11.96 -5.61
N ASP A 110 -11.90 10.85 -4.91
CA ASP A 110 -12.87 9.75 -4.96
C ASP A 110 -13.13 9.20 -3.55
N THR A 111 -13.97 8.19 -3.42
CA THR A 111 -14.32 7.63 -2.12
C THR A 111 -13.14 6.89 -1.48
N MET A 112 -13.11 6.83 -0.16
CA MET A 112 -12.17 5.96 0.56
C MET A 112 -12.27 4.50 0.08
N LEU A 113 -13.49 4.03 -0.24
CA LEU A 113 -13.67 2.68 -0.79
C LEU A 113 -12.96 2.54 -2.14
N ASP A 114 -12.97 3.57 -3.00
CA ASP A 114 -12.22 3.54 -4.28
C ASP A 114 -10.71 3.50 -4.03
N HIS A 115 -10.21 4.23 -3.03
CA HIS A 115 -8.82 4.11 -2.61
C HIS A 115 -8.47 2.67 -2.22
N MET A 116 -9.33 1.98 -1.44
CA MET A 116 -9.11 0.58 -1.07
C MET A 116 -9.18 -0.34 -2.29
N LYS A 117 -10.10 -0.09 -3.19
CA LYS A 117 -10.21 -0.80 -4.47
C LYS A 117 -8.93 -0.67 -5.30
N ARG A 118 -8.44 0.53 -5.48
CA ARG A 118 -7.21 0.77 -6.24
C ARG A 118 -6.01 0.15 -5.56
N ALA A 119 -5.91 0.25 -4.23
CA ALA A 119 -4.87 -0.41 -3.44
C ALA A 119 -4.86 -1.93 -3.64
N PHE A 120 -6.02 -2.58 -3.56
CA PHE A 120 -6.18 -4.00 -3.80
C PHE A 120 -5.72 -4.38 -5.22
N TYR A 121 -6.26 -3.72 -6.23
CA TYR A 121 -5.92 -4.03 -7.62
C TYR A 121 -4.52 -3.60 -8.03
N HIS A 122 -3.88 -2.69 -7.30
CA HIS A 122 -2.48 -2.36 -7.50
C HIS A 122 -1.59 -3.60 -7.34
N VAL A 123 -1.84 -4.38 -6.29
CA VAL A 123 -1.11 -5.62 -6.03
C VAL A 123 -1.50 -6.72 -7.02
N VAL A 124 -2.80 -6.90 -7.28
CA VAL A 124 -3.32 -7.92 -8.21
C VAL A 124 -2.77 -7.76 -9.63
N LYS A 125 -2.59 -6.51 -10.09
CA LYS A 125 -2.05 -6.21 -11.42
C LYS A 125 -0.54 -6.38 -11.54
N LYS A 126 0.16 -6.44 -10.41
CA LYS A 126 1.63 -6.52 -10.36
C LYS A 126 2.08 -7.90 -9.88
N VAL A 127 1.81 -8.90 -10.70
CA VAL A 127 2.21 -10.28 -10.46
C VAL A 127 3.27 -10.72 -11.46
N GLY A 128 4.13 -11.62 -11.04
CA GLY A 128 5.21 -12.18 -11.85
C GLY A 128 4.81 -13.46 -12.57
N PRO A 129 5.80 -14.18 -13.12
CA PRO A 129 5.57 -15.37 -13.97
C PRO A 129 4.85 -16.51 -13.29
N HIS A 130 4.97 -16.64 -11.95
CA HIS A 130 4.33 -17.70 -11.17
C HIS A 130 2.99 -17.27 -10.56
N GLY A 131 2.55 -16.03 -10.83
CA GLY A 131 1.30 -15.49 -10.31
C GLY A 131 1.39 -14.93 -8.91
N LEU A 132 2.59 -14.78 -8.35
CA LEU A 132 2.83 -14.14 -7.06
C LEU A 132 3.02 -12.63 -7.25
N PRO A 133 2.64 -11.80 -6.27
CA PRO A 133 2.92 -10.37 -6.31
C PRO A 133 4.41 -10.08 -6.45
N LEU A 134 4.72 -9.09 -7.27
CA LEU A 134 6.09 -8.61 -7.43
C LEU A 134 6.56 -7.90 -6.16
N SER A 135 7.84 -8.00 -5.85
CA SER A 135 8.48 -7.27 -4.74
C SER A 135 8.40 -5.76 -4.93
N GLY A 136 8.37 -5.32 -6.19
CA GLY A 136 8.48 -3.91 -6.50
C GLY A 136 9.87 -3.38 -6.18
N ARG A 137 9.93 -2.23 -5.56
CA ARG A 137 11.15 -1.69 -4.94
C ARG A 137 11.29 -2.29 -3.54
N ALA A 138 11.81 -3.50 -3.49
CA ALA A 138 11.99 -4.20 -2.23
C ALA A 138 12.93 -3.45 -1.29
N ASP A 139 12.55 -3.40 -0.02
CA ASP A 139 13.41 -2.96 1.07
C ASP A 139 13.56 -4.08 2.11
N TRP A 140 13.10 -3.90 3.33
CA TRP A 140 13.23 -4.89 4.41
C TRP A 140 12.49 -6.22 4.15
N ASN A 141 11.47 -6.22 3.29
CA ASN A 141 10.60 -7.39 3.11
C ASN A 141 11.28 -8.51 2.29
N ASP A 142 12.14 -8.16 1.34
CA ASP A 142 12.75 -9.11 0.42
C ASP A 142 14.16 -8.76 0.01
N CYS A 143 14.80 -7.88 0.74
CA CYS A 143 16.07 -7.28 0.34
C CYS A 143 17.25 -8.22 0.36
N LEU A 144 17.05 -9.44 0.80
CA LEU A 144 18.11 -10.42 0.90
C LEU A 144 18.50 -10.99 -0.47
N ASN A 145 19.08 -10.14 -1.31
CA ASN A 145 19.63 -10.49 -2.61
C ASN A 145 18.63 -10.66 -3.76
N LEU A 146 17.45 -10.12 -3.64
CA LEU A 146 16.53 -10.12 -4.77
C LEU A 146 16.73 -8.89 -5.64
N SER A 147 16.76 -9.14 -6.93
CA SER A 147 16.79 -8.09 -7.91
C SER A 147 15.37 -7.64 -8.23
N CYS A 148 14.87 -6.66 -7.50
CA CYS A 148 13.63 -6.02 -7.87
C CYS A 148 13.72 -5.27 -9.22
N PHE A 149 14.89 -5.16 -9.80
CA PHE A 149 15.18 -4.44 -11.05
C PHE A 149 15.59 -5.35 -12.21
N SER A 150 15.75 -6.66 -12.01
CA SER A 150 16.07 -7.59 -13.08
C SER A 150 14.84 -8.16 -13.75
N ASP A 151 14.92 -8.34 -15.06
CA ASP A 151 13.93 -9.07 -15.86
C ASP A 151 14.26 -10.57 -15.96
N LYS A 152 15.39 -10.98 -15.36
CA LYS A 152 15.82 -12.38 -15.38
C LYS A 152 15.69 -13.00 -13.99
N PRO A 153 14.93 -14.09 -13.86
CA PRO A 153 14.83 -14.82 -12.59
C PRO A 153 16.18 -15.23 -12.06
N GLY A 154 16.42 -15.07 -10.76
CA GLY A 154 17.65 -15.44 -10.09
C GLY A 154 18.83 -14.49 -10.26
N GLU A 155 18.68 -13.41 -11.00
CA GLU A 155 19.69 -12.34 -10.99
C GLU A 155 19.54 -11.48 -9.74
N SER A 156 20.65 -11.24 -9.08
CA SER A 156 20.74 -10.34 -7.93
C SER A 156 21.36 -9.01 -8.35
N PHE A 157 20.62 -7.94 -8.23
CA PHE A 157 21.17 -6.58 -8.32
C PHE A 157 21.32 -5.99 -6.93
N GLN A 158 22.49 -6.03 -6.42
CA GLN A 158 22.79 -5.49 -5.09
C GLN A 158 22.92 -3.97 -5.04
N THR A 159 22.79 -3.26 -6.15
CA THR A 159 23.14 -1.86 -6.17
C THR A 159 21.98 -0.97 -6.64
N TYR A 160 21.48 -0.21 -5.72
CA TYR A 160 20.74 1.03 -5.91
C TYR A 160 21.43 2.05 -6.85
N ASN A 161 22.63 1.75 -7.30
CA ASN A 161 23.48 2.70 -8.01
C ASN A 161 23.27 2.72 -9.52
N ASN A 162 22.45 1.87 -10.07
CA ASN A 162 22.13 1.96 -11.47
C ASN A 162 21.01 2.97 -11.71
N LYS A 163 21.35 4.26 -11.63
CA LYS A 163 20.46 5.39 -11.90
C LYS A 163 19.76 5.30 -13.27
N GLU A 164 20.28 4.49 -14.17
CA GLU A 164 19.69 4.32 -15.49
C GLU A 164 18.44 3.47 -15.47
N MET A 165 18.35 2.49 -14.58
CA MET A 165 17.15 1.67 -14.39
C MET A 165 15.97 2.44 -13.77
N PHE A 166 16.22 3.61 -13.19
CA PHE A 166 15.18 4.48 -12.61
C PHE A 166 14.68 5.56 -13.57
N LYS A 167 15.20 5.62 -14.79
CA LYS A 167 14.84 6.68 -15.74
C LYS A 167 13.56 6.39 -16.50
N GLU A 168 13.19 5.12 -16.65
CA GLU A 168 12.03 4.73 -17.45
C GLU A 168 11.15 3.70 -16.74
N PRO A 169 9.80 3.80 -16.87
CA PRO A 169 8.88 2.78 -16.35
C PRO A 169 9.03 1.45 -17.10
N PRO A 170 8.81 0.32 -16.43
CA PRO A 170 8.56 0.18 -15.00
C PRO A 170 9.84 0.26 -14.19
N TYR A 171 9.84 1.05 -13.14
CA TYR A 171 10.98 1.22 -12.22
C TYR A 171 11.19 0.03 -11.26
N TYR A 172 10.77 -1.15 -11.62
CA TYR A 172 10.86 -2.38 -10.81
C TYR A 172 10.94 -3.61 -11.70
N SER A 173 11.49 -4.69 -11.16
CA SER A 173 11.54 -5.98 -11.86
C SER A 173 10.13 -6.49 -12.18
N LYS A 174 10.02 -7.14 -13.35
CA LYS A 174 8.80 -7.84 -13.78
C LYS A 174 8.77 -9.31 -13.37
N VAL A 175 9.83 -9.81 -12.73
CA VAL A 175 10.02 -11.23 -12.44
C VAL A 175 10.38 -11.52 -10.99
N ALA A 176 10.78 -10.53 -10.19
CA ALA A 176 11.11 -10.72 -8.79
C ALA A 176 9.82 -10.77 -7.95
N GLU A 177 9.35 -11.96 -7.68
CA GLU A 177 8.14 -12.23 -6.91
C GLU A 177 8.44 -12.35 -5.42
N SER A 178 7.49 -11.93 -4.58
CA SER A 178 7.59 -11.95 -3.12
C SER A 178 6.56 -12.87 -2.51
N VAL A 179 7.02 -13.97 -1.91
CA VAL A 179 6.17 -14.86 -1.10
C VAL A 179 5.65 -14.12 0.14
N MET A 180 6.46 -13.22 0.71
CA MET A 180 6.03 -12.44 1.86
C MET A 180 4.86 -11.50 1.51
N ILE A 181 4.95 -10.76 0.40
CA ILE A 181 3.86 -9.88 -0.05
C ILE A 181 2.62 -10.70 -0.42
N ALA A 182 2.79 -11.89 -1.00
CA ALA A 182 1.69 -12.79 -1.30
C ALA A 182 0.98 -13.27 -0.03
N GLY A 183 1.74 -13.69 0.99
CA GLY A 183 1.18 -14.04 2.31
C GLY A 183 0.47 -12.86 2.96
N MET A 184 1.07 -11.67 2.91
CA MET A 184 0.46 -10.43 3.39
C MET A 184 -0.83 -10.10 2.64
N PHE A 185 -0.84 -10.23 1.31
CA PHE A 185 -2.04 -10.03 0.50
C PHE A 185 -3.14 -11.00 0.91
N CYS A 186 -2.85 -12.30 1.02
CA CYS A 186 -3.84 -13.30 1.44
C CYS A 186 -4.41 -13.04 2.84
N ALA A 187 -3.62 -12.44 3.72
CA ALA A 187 -4.05 -12.09 5.08
C ALA A 187 -4.90 -10.80 5.13
N ILE A 188 -4.61 -9.81 4.31
CA ILE A 188 -5.21 -8.47 4.37
C ILE A 188 -6.32 -8.28 3.34
N ALA A 189 -6.17 -8.80 2.15
CA ALA A 189 -7.13 -8.58 1.06
C ALA A 189 -8.58 -9.00 1.37
N PRO A 190 -8.86 -10.01 2.23
CA PRO A 190 -10.22 -10.30 2.69
C PRO A 190 -10.91 -9.12 3.37
N GLU A 191 -10.17 -8.18 3.95
CA GLU A 191 -10.72 -6.98 4.55
C GLU A 191 -11.39 -6.05 3.50
N TYR A 192 -10.79 -5.97 2.32
CA TYR A 192 -11.42 -5.25 1.21
C TYR A 192 -12.72 -5.93 0.76
N VAL A 193 -12.75 -7.25 0.70
CA VAL A 193 -13.99 -8.02 0.41
C VAL A 193 -15.09 -7.68 1.41
N GLU A 194 -14.76 -7.63 2.69
CA GLU A 194 -15.73 -7.25 3.73
C GLU A 194 -16.22 -5.78 3.58
N MET A 195 -15.33 -4.85 3.22
CA MET A 195 -15.72 -3.46 2.93
C MET A 195 -16.71 -3.38 1.77
N CYS A 196 -16.49 -4.15 0.70
CA CYS A 196 -17.45 -4.23 -0.42
C CYS A 196 -18.80 -4.78 0.04
N LYS A 197 -18.83 -5.83 0.86
CA LYS A 197 -20.07 -6.40 1.42
C LYS A 197 -20.80 -5.39 2.30
N LEU A 198 -20.09 -4.67 3.17
CA LEU A 198 -20.67 -3.62 4.01
C LEU A 198 -21.32 -2.51 3.18
N LYS A 199 -20.81 -2.26 1.98
CA LYS A 199 -21.38 -1.29 1.03
C LYS A 199 -22.42 -1.91 0.07
N GLY A 200 -22.70 -3.20 0.18
CA GLY A 200 -23.66 -3.90 -0.67
C GLY A 200 -23.17 -4.22 -2.08
N ASP A 201 -21.87 -4.03 -2.36
CA ASP A 201 -21.25 -4.36 -3.66
C ASP A 201 -20.82 -5.83 -3.66
N THR A 202 -21.79 -6.73 -3.78
CA THR A 202 -21.55 -8.18 -3.77
C THR A 202 -20.79 -8.64 -5.00
N ALA A 203 -21.01 -8.01 -6.15
CA ALA A 203 -20.33 -8.35 -7.39
C ALA A 203 -18.82 -8.07 -7.31
N GLU A 204 -18.45 -6.93 -6.74
CA GLU A 204 -17.04 -6.59 -6.51
C GLU A 204 -16.43 -7.49 -5.42
N ALA A 205 -17.18 -7.81 -4.37
CA ALA A 205 -16.73 -8.72 -3.32
C ALA A 205 -16.39 -10.13 -3.88
N GLU A 206 -17.26 -10.69 -4.73
CA GLU A 206 -17.02 -11.99 -5.38
C GLU A 206 -15.80 -11.95 -6.31
N LYS A 207 -15.67 -10.88 -7.09
CA LYS A 207 -14.52 -10.70 -7.97
C LYS A 207 -13.20 -10.57 -7.18
N ALA A 208 -13.19 -9.79 -6.13
CA ALA A 208 -12.03 -9.65 -5.27
C ALA A 208 -11.65 -10.97 -4.58
N GLN A 209 -12.64 -11.72 -4.11
CA GLN A 209 -12.44 -13.05 -3.53
C GLN A 209 -11.76 -14.01 -4.51
N ALA A 210 -12.18 -14.00 -5.78
CA ALA A 210 -11.58 -14.85 -6.81
C ALA A 210 -10.08 -14.49 -7.06
N GLU A 211 -9.72 -13.21 -7.02
CA GLU A 211 -8.32 -12.81 -7.16
C GLU A 211 -7.48 -13.23 -5.94
N ILE A 212 -8.04 -13.17 -4.73
CA ILE A 212 -7.37 -13.65 -3.52
C ILE A 212 -7.07 -15.15 -3.62
N GLU A 213 -8.06 -15.94 -4.05
CA GLU A 213 -7.88 -17.38 -4.25
C GLU A 213 -6.85 -17.72 -5.31
N LYS A 214 -6.79 -16.94 -6.38
CA LYS A 214 -5.82 -17.12 -7.45
C LYS A 214 -4.39 -16.91 -6.93
N ILE A 215 -4.14 -15.82 -6.23
CA ILE A 215 -2.82 -15.52 -5.65
C ILE A 215 -2.50 -16.55 -4.55
N GLY A 216 -3.46 -16.89 -3.70
CA GLY A 216 -3.28 -17.88 -2.65
C GLY A 216 -2.89 -19.29 -3.15
N ARG A 217 -3.41 -19.67 -4.30
CA ARG A 217 -3.03 -20.96 -4.94
C ARG A 217 -1.67 -20.94 -5.61
N ALA A 218 -1.17 -19.77 -5.98
CA ALA A 218 0.17 -19.65 -6.54
C ALA A 218 1.30 -19.94 -5.53
N HIS A 219 0.94 -20.05 -4.25
CA HIS A 219 1.85 -20.44 -3.16
C HIS A 219 2.05 -21.94 -3.01
N VAL A 220 1.22 -22.75 -3.61
CA VAL A 220 1.21 -24.20 -3.48
C VAL A 220 1.75 -24.81 -4.74
#